data_3415efc6fd74189b36adf866c9b00e46
#
_entry.id   3415efc6fd74189b36adf866c9b00e46
#
_cell.length_a   1.000
_cell.length_b   1.000
_cell.length_c   1.000
_cell.angle_alpha   90.00
_cell.angle_beta   90.00
_cell.angle_gamma   90.00
#
_symmetry.space_group_name_H-M   'P 1'
#
loop_
_entity.id
_entity.type
_entity.pdbx_description
1 polymer ?
#
loop_
_entity_poly.entity_id
_entity_poly.type
_entity_poly.pdbx_seq_one_letter_code
_entity_poly.pdbx_strand_id
1 'polypeptide(L)' 'MDMRNIARFTYENSTFQGWRLSLRRRGYQFTAYFADAEYGGEEPARLAALAARERLFAELAAHLDDPKGVLKSFQAK' A
#
# COMPACT_ATOMS: atom_id res chain seq x y z
N MET A 1 8.86 13.72 -5.62
CA MET A 1 8.76 12.29 -5.25
C MET A 1 7.47 11.71 -5.81
N ASP A 2 7.55 10.49 -6.33
CA ASP A 2 6.40 9.85 -6.95
C ASP A 2 5.52 9.16 -5.89
N MET A 3 4.31 9.69 -5.71
CA MET A 3 3.34 9.16 -4.74
C MET A 3 2.22 8.37 -5.43
N ARG A 4 2.47 7.87 -6.63
CA ARG A 4 1.45 7.10 -7.35
C ARG A 4 0.96 5.93 -6.52
N ASN A 5 -0.35 5.72 -6.48
CA ASN A 5 -1.03 4.67 -5.73
C ASN A 5 -1.02 4.86 -4.22
N ILE A 6 -0.41 5.94 -3.72
CA ILE A 6 -0.35 6.21 -2.28
C ILE A 6 -1.05 7.54 -2.02
N ALA A 7 -1.96 7.55 -1.05
CA ALA A 7 -2.72 8.73 -0.68
C ALA A 7 -2.74 8.90 0.82
N ARG A 8 -2.71 10.14 1.27
CA ARG A 8 -2.87 10.46 2.68
C ARG A 8 -4.33 10.22 3.06
N PHE A 9 -4.53 9.56 4.18
CA PHE A 9 -5.85 9.15 4.60
C PHE A 9 -6.08 9.52 6.06
N THR A 10 -7.04 10.38 6.31
CA THR A 10 -7.41 10.79 7.65
C THR A 10 -8.94 10.79 7.77
N TYR A 11 -9.43 10.39 8.93
CA TYR A 11 -10.86 10.41 9.20
C TYR A 11 -11.13 11.46 10.27
N GLU A 12 -12.07 12.35 10.00
CA GLU A 12 -12.47 13.38 10.97
C GLU A 12 -13.11 12.76 12.19
N ASN A 13 -13.83 11.67 12.01
CA ASN A 13 -14.60 11.04 13.07
C ASN A 13 -13.92 9.82 13.68
N SER A 14 -12.62 9.69 13.45
CA SER A 14 -11.87 8.57 14.00
C SER A 14 -10.46 9.03 14.32
N THR A 15 -9.75 8.20 15.08
CA THR A 15 -8.36 8.50 15.42
C THR A 15 -7.39 8.01 14.36
N PHE A 16 -7.87 7.40 13.29
CA PHE A 16 -6.97 6.88 12.26
C PHE A 16 -6.36 8.00 11.43
N GLN A 17 -5.06 8.00 11.34
CA GLN A 17 -4.32 8.85 10.42
C GLN A 17 -3.21 7.99 9.83
N GLY A 18 -3.07 8.03 8.52
CA GLY A 18 -2.07 7.20 7.88
C GLY A 18 -2.07 7.35 6.38
N TRP A 19 -1.49 6.37 5.72
CA TRP A 19 -1.36 6.34 4.27
C TRP A 19 -2.04 5.10 3.72
N ARG A 20 -2.62 5.23 2.54
CA ARG A 20 -3.26 4.12 1.86
C ARG A 20 -2.51 3.83 0.57
N LEU A 21 -2.12 2.58 0.41
CA LEU A 21 -1.56 2.07 -0.83
C LEU A 21 -2.65 1.26 -1.51
N SER A 22 -3.05 1.64 -2.73
CA SER A 22 -4.06 0.89 -3.44
C SER A 22 -3.64 0.66 -4.89
N LEU A 23 -4.01 -0.49 -5.43
CA LEU A 23 -3.59 -0.92 -6.74
C LEU A 23 -4.60 -1.92 -7.27
N ARG A 24 -4.94 -1.81 -8.56
CA ARG A 24 -5.86 -2.74 -9.20
C ARG A 24 -5.15 -3.40 -10.38
N ARG A 25 -5.30 -4.73 -10.45
CA ARG A 25 -4.79 -5.51 -11.59
C ARG A 25 -5.78 -6.61 -11.87
N ARG A 26 -6.19 -6.74 -13.13
CA ARG A 26 -7.08 -7.81 -13.59
C ARG A 26 -8.35 -7.91 -12.76
N GLY A 27 -8.91 -6.75 -12.38
CA GLY A 27 -10.14 -6.71 -11.60
C GLY A 27 -9.98 -6.94 -10.11
N TYR A 28 -8.79 -7.28 -9.64
CA TYR A 28 -8.54 -7.44 -8.22
C TYR A 28 -8.04 -6.13 -7.62
N GLN A 29 -8.66 -5.70 -6.54
CA GLN A 29 -8.29 -4.47 -5.84
C GLN A 29 -7.44 -4.81 -4.62
N PHE A 30 -6.22 -4.30 -4.59
CA PHE A 30 -5.35 -4.41 -3.42
C PHE A 30 -5.38 -3.09 -2.65
N THR A 31 -5.52 -3.17 -1.33
CA THR A 31 -5.50 -1.99 -0.48
C THR A 31 -4.78 -2.33 0.82
N ALA A 32 -3.85 -1.47 1.22
CA ALA A 32 -3.14 -1.61 2.48
C ALA A 32 -3.03 -0.25 3.16
N TYR A 33 -3.09 -0.25 4.48
CA TYR A 33 -3.05 0.97 5.28
C TYR A 33 -1.80 0.98 6.16
N PHE A 34 -1.20 2.15 6.28
CA PHE A 34 0.02 2.36 7.07
C PHE A 34 -0.26 3.46 8.07
N ALA A 35 -0.64 3.05 9.28
CA ALA A 35 -1.05 4.00 10.31
C ALA A 35 0.15 4.73 10.90
N ASP A 36 0.01 6.04 11.10
CA ASP A 36 1.08 6.83 11.70
C ASP A 36 1.50 6.25 13.05
N ALA A 37 0.52 5.84 13.86
CA ALA A 37 0.80 5.31 15.19
C ALA A 37 1.64 4.03 15.16
N GLU A 38 1.49 3.21 14.10
CA GLU A 38 2.24 1.97 13.99
C GLU A 38 3.70 2.20 13.63
N TYR A 39 3.98 3.30 12.94
CA TYR A 39 5.32 3.55 12.39
C TYR A 39 6.04 4.71 13.06
N GLY A 40 5.40 5.33 14.04
CA GLY A 40 6.04 6.38 14.81
C GLY A 40 5.87 7.78 14.24
N GLY A 41 4.93 7.98 13.33
CA GLY A 41 4.66 9.30 12.79
C GLY A 41 4.29 9.29 11.32
N GLU A 42 3.93 10.45 10.80
CA GLU A 42 3.49 10.58 9.41
C GLU A 42 4.59 10.21 8.42
N GLU A 43 5.80 10.70 8.63
CA GLU A 43 6.89 10.45 7.68
C GLU A 43 7.35 9.00 7.68
N PRO A 44 7.59 8.37 8.83
CA PRO A 44 7.94 6.94 8.82
C PRO A 44 6.86 6.07 8.20
N ALA A 45 5.58 6.41 8.42
CA ALA A 45 4.48 5.65 7.81
C ALA A 45 4.48 5.82 6.29
N ARG A 46 4.76 7.04 5.80
CA ARG A 46 4.86 7.29 4.36
C ARG A 46 5.99 6.46 3.75
N LEU A 47 7.13 6.43 4.41
CA LEU A 47 8.26 5.65 3.91
C LEU A 47 7.95 4.16 3.90
N ALA A 48 7.21 3.68 4.89
CA ALA A 48 6.78 2.27 4.92
C ALA A 48 5.87 1.95 3.73
N ALA A 49 4.94 2.86 3.42
CA ALA A 49 4.05 2.68 2.28
C ALA A 49 4.82 2.68 0.96
N LEU A 50 5.79 3.58 0.82
CA LEU A 50 6.62 3.63 -0.37
C LEU A 50 7.45 2.35 -0.54
N ALA A 51 8.02 1.86 0.55
CA ALA A 51 8.81 0.62 0.50
C ALA A 51 7.91 -0.58 0.12
N ALA A 52 6.71 -0.63 0.67
CA ALA A 52 5.77 -1.69 0.34
C ALA A 52 5.37 -1.63 -1.14
N ARG A 53 5.15 -0.43 -1.67
CA ARG A 53 4.83 -0.25 -3.09
C ARG A 53 5.96 -0.77 -3.97
N GLU A 54 7.20 -0.45 -3.62
CA GLU A 54 8.34 -0.90 -4.42
C GLU A 54 8.46 -2.41 -4.43
N ARG A 55 8.26 -3.05 -3.28
CA ARG A 55 8.28 -4.51 -3.22
C ARG A 55 7.14 -5.11 -4.04
N LEU A 56 5.95 -4.51 -3.95
CA LEU A 56 4.80 -5.00 -4.70
C LEU A 56 5.04 -4.90 -6.20
N PHE A 57 5.55 -3.77 -6.66
CA PHE A 57 5.85 -3.58 -8.08
C PHE A 57 6.91 -4.56 -8.56
N ALA A 58 7.92 -4.82 -7.73
CA ALA A 58 8.97 -5.79 -8.09
C ALA A 58 8.39 -7.20 -8.25
N GLU A 59 7.49 -7.59 -7.35
CA GLU A 59 6.85 -8.91 -7.43
C GLU A 59 5.93 -8.99 -8.64
N LEU A 60 5.20 -7.92 -8.95
CA LEU A 60 4.35 -7.88 -10.13
C LEU A 60 5.19 -8.01 -11.40
N ALA A 61 6.35 -7.35 -11.45
CA ALA A 61 7.24 -7.45 -12.60
C ALA A 61 7.82 -8.85 -12.75
N ALA A 62 8.07 -9.55 -11.63
CA ALA A 62 8.61 -10.90 -11.65
C ALA A 62 7.55 -11.94 -12.01
N HIS A 63 6.26 -11.62 -11.85
CA HIS A 63 5.17 -12.56 -12.07
C HIS A 63 4.10 -11.94 -12.95
N LEU A 64 4.49 -11.54 -14.17
CA LEU A 64 3.60 -10.85 -15.10
C LEU A 64 2.39 -11.66 -15.50
N ASP A 65 2.48 -12.97 -15.41
CA ASP A 65 1.39 -13.87 -15.78
C ASP A 65 0.38 -14.08 -14.64
N ASP A 66 0.69 -13.60 -13.44
CA ASP A 66 -0.18 -13.83 -12.28
C ASP A 66 -0.22 -12.63 -11.33
N PRO A 67 -0.61 -11.44 -11.84
CA PRO A 67 -0.67 -10.26 -10.97
C PRO A 67 -1.69 -10.41 -9.84
N LYS A 68 -2.81 -11.10 -10.11
CA LYS A 68 -3.83 -11.30 -9.08
C LYS A 68 -3.30 -12.15 -7.94
N GLY A 69 -2.53 -13.19 -8.24
CA GLY A 69 -1.92 -14.03 -7.22
C GLY A 69 -0.94 -13.24 -6.34
N VAL A 70 -0.15 -12.37 -6.97
CA VAL A 70 0.77 -11.51 -6.24
C VAL A 70 0.01 -10.60 -5.28
N LEU A 71 -1.04 -9.93 -5.77
CA LEU A 71 -1.83 -9.02 -4.93
C LEU A 71 -2.49 -9.75 -3.78
N LYS A 72 -3.02 -10.94 -4.02
CA LYS A 72 -3.65 -11.73 -2.96
C LYS A 72 -2.63 -12.14 -1.90
N SER A 73 -1.42 -12.50 -2.31
CA SER A 73 -0.37 -12.88 -1.38
C SER A 73 0.00 -11.73 -0.45
N PHE A 74 0.10 -10.52 -1.00
CA PHE A 74 0.39 -9.34 -0.19
C PHE A 74 -0.78 -8.99 0.73
N GLN A 75 -2.01 -9.14 0.25
CA GLN A 75 -3.21 -8.81 1.02
C GLN A 75 -3.39 -9.74 2.22
N ALA A 76 -2.92 -10.97 2.11
CA ALA A 76 -3.11 -11.98 3.14
C ALA A 76 -2.21 -11.79 4.37
N LYS A 77 -1.27 -10.89 4.30
CA LYS A 77 -0.33 -10.66 5.43
C LYS A 77 -0.91 -9.83 6.56
#